data_163d7b08152c43db6ec66b3c34c7ba2f
#
_entry.id   163d7b08152c43db6ec66b3c34c7ba2f
#
_cell.length_a   1.000
_cell.length_b   1.000
_cell.length_c   1.000
_cell.angle_alpha   90.00
_cell.angle_beta   90.00
_cell.angle_gamma   90.00
#
_symmetry.space_group_name_H-M   'P 1'
#
loop_
_entity.id
_entity.type
_entity.pdbx_description
1 polymer ?
#
loop_
_entity_poly.entity_id
_entity_poly.type
_entity_poly.pdbx_seq_one_letter_code
_entity_poly.pdbx_strand_id
1 'polypeptide(L)'
;MKIWRLSLKKDYNMRIIIDGDACPSIPIIESIAKENNIEVLIYCDINHYIRSDYSIVKVVDSGFQSVDMYVVNNTKENDIVVTQDYGVAALCLPKKAEVINPKGYIYTDKNIDRLLEERHISQKIRQAGGRTPNPKKRSKEDEERLIKNLKKLIFKLEMPK
;
A
#
# COMPACT_ATOMS: atom_id res chain seq x y z
N MET A 1 0.72 8.07 30.24
CA MET A 1 0.19 7.20 29.22
C MET A 1 0.70 7.48 27.80
N LYS A 2 0.71 8.73 27.37
CA LYS A 2 1.27 9.08 26.05
C LYS A 2 2.80 9.00 26.00
N ILE A 3 3.48 9.15 27.11
CA ILE A 3 4.94 9.25 27.21
C ILE A 3 5.62 7.89 26.97
N TRP A 4 5.11 6.82 27.52
CA TRP A 4 5.71 5.50 27.32
C TRP A 4 5.37 4.89 25.95
N ARG A 5 4.23 5.28 25.33
CA ARG A 5 3.95 4.98 23.92
C ARG A 5 4.96 5.63 23.00
N LEU A 6 5.40 6.87 23.30
CA LEU A 6 6.43 7.56 22.56
C LEU A 6 7.81 6.92 22.69
N SER A 7 8.11 6.39 23.87
CA SER A 7 9.37 5.69 24.17
C SER A 7 9.45 4.33 23.45
N LEU A 8 8.34 3.59 23.37
CA LEU A 8 8.26 2.33 22.63
C LEU A 8 8.34 2.51 21.10
N LYS A 9 7.94 3.68 20.60
CA LYS A 9 7.96 3.97 19.17
C LYS A 9 9.35 4.22 18.60
N LYS A 10 10.33 4.51 19.42
CA LYS A 10 11.72 4.69 18.97
C LYS A 10 12.34 3.41 18.41
N ASP A 11 11.82 2.26 18.82
CA ASP A 11 12.36 0.96 18.43
C ASP A 11 11.66 0.35 17.18
N TYR A 12 10.52 0.93 16.77
CA TYR A 12 9.76 0.42 15.62
C TYR A 12 9.78 1.45 14.49
N ASN A 13 10.66 1.22 13.55
CA ASN A 13 10.81 2.07 12.37
C ASN A 13 9.75 1.74 11.31
N MET A 14 8.47 1.78 11.72
CA MET A 14 7.33 1.49 10.86
C MET A 14 6.97 2.70 10.01
N ARG A 15 6.81 2.48 8.71
CA ARG A 15 6.37 3.51 7.77
C ARG A 15 5.25 2.94 6.92
N ILE A 16 4.39 3.81 6.42
CA ILE A 16 3.42 3.46 5.39
C ILE A 16 3.90 4.05 4.07
N ILE A 17 4.06 3.21 3.06
CA ILE A 17 4.47 3.61 1.71
C ILE A 17 3.28 3.44 0.79
N ILE A 18 2.88 4.51 0.12
CA ILE A 18 1.73 4.52 -0.78
C ILE A 18 2.22 4.66 -2.23
N ASP A 19 1.80 3.70 -3.06
CA ASP A 19 1.86 3.83 -4.50
C ASP A 19 0.75 4.80 -4.92
N GLY A 20 1.14 6.04 -5.23
CA GLY A 20 0.21 7.16 -5.40
C GLY A 20 -0.60 7.10 -6.68
N ASP A 21 -0.24 6.24 -7.64
CA ASP A 21 -1.00 6.11 -8.88
C ASP A 21 -2.32 5.39 -8.59
N ALA A 22 -3.40 6.16 -8.50
CA ALA A 22 -4.76 5.68 -8.27
C ALA A 22 -5.01 5.10 -6.86
N CYS A 23 -4.64 5.84 -5.82
CA CYS A 23 -5.04 5.50 -4.44
C CYS A 23 -6.11 6.50 -3.94
N PRO A 24 -7.39 6.14 -3.98
CA PRO A 24 -8.46 7.04 -3.52
C PRO A 24 -8.56 7.13 -2.00
N SER A 25 -7.78 6.35 -1.28
CA SER A 25 -7.90 6.16 0.18
C SER A 25 -6.87 6.95 0.98
N ILE A 26 -6.11 7.82 0.35
CA ILE A 26 -5.04 8.56 1.01
C ILE A 26 -5.50 9.29 2.27
N PRO A 27 -6.63 10.05 2.27
CA PRO A 27 -7.07 10.75 3.48
C PRO A 27 -7.35 9.81 4.66
N ILE A 28 -7.91 8.64 4.41
CA ILE A 28 -8.20 7.64 5.43
C ILE A 28 -6.91 7.07 6.00
N ILE A 29 -5.97 6.71 5.13
CA ILE A 29 -4.66 6.18 5.52
C ILE A 29 -3.90 7.19 6.36
N GLU A 30 -3.89 8.45 5.93
CA GLU A 30 -3.24 9.53 6.67
C GLU A 30 -3.86 9.76 8.05
N SER A 31 -5.18 9.68 8.15
CA SER A 31 -5.88 9.80 9.43
C SER A 31 -5.44 8.72 10.42
N ILE A 32 -5.39 7.47 9.97
CA ILE A 32 -4.96 6.34 10.79
C ILE A 32 -3.47 6.46 11.16
N ALA A 33 -2.64 6.85 10.21
CA ALA A 33 -1.21 7.04 10.44
C ALA A 33 -0.95 8.14 11.46
N LYS A 34 -1.67 9.25 11.36
CA LYS A 34 -1.56 10.39 12.26
C LYS A 34 -1.95 10.01 13.69
N GLU A 35 -3.02 9.23 13.87
CA GLU A 35 -3.43 8.73 15.19
C GLU A 35 -2.35 7.86 15.84
N ASN A 36 -1.55 7.16 15.03
CA ASN A 36 -0.52 6.23 15.49
C ASN A 36 0.89 6.80 15.39
N ASN A 37 1.05 8.06 14.99
CA ASN A 37 2.33 8.75 14.75
C ASN A 37 3.25 7.97 13.78
N ILE A 38 2.67 7.48 12.70
CA ILE A 38 3.39 6.74 11.66
C ILE A 38 3.68 7.67 10.50
N GLU A 39 4.93 7.65 10.03
CA GLU A 39 5.33 8.39 8.84
C GLU A 39 4.70 7.77 7.59
N VAL A 40 4.20 8.62 6.69
CA VAL A 40 3.64 8.19 5.41
C VAL A 40 4.47 8.79 4.28
N LEU A 41 4.92 7.93 3.36
CA LEU A 41 5.60 8.31 2.13
C LEU A 41 4.70 8.00 0.95
N ILE A 42 4.42 9.01 0.13
CA ILE A 42 3.63 8.84 -1.10
C ILE A 42 4.54 9.04 -2.30
N TYR A 43 4.64 8.03 -3.15
CA TYR A 43 5.34 8.14 -4.42
C TYR A 43 4.33 8.42 -5.52
N CYS A 44 4.52 9.46 -6.29
CA CYS A 44 3.65 9.82 -7.40
C CYS A 44 4.45 10.36 -8.59
N ASP A 45 3.83 10.29 -9.77
CA ASP A 45 4.37 10.87 -10.99
C ASP A 45 4.13 12.39 -10.99
N ILE A 46 4.97 13.13 -11.69
CA ILE A 46 4.84 14.58 -11.86
C ILE A 46 3.49 14.98 -12.49
N ASN A 47 2.91 14.11 -13.33
CA ASN A 47 1.63 14.35 -13.97
C ASN A 47 0.44 14.04 -13.07
N HIS A 48 0.66 13.37 -11.95
CA HIS A 48 -0.36 12.98 -10.98
C HIS A 48 0.04 13.45 -9.58
N TYR A 49 0.39 14.73 -9.48
CA TYR A 49 0.88 15.30 -8.23
C TYR A 49 -0.16 15.25 -7.12
N ILE A 50 0.25 14.74 -5.97
CA ILE A 50 -0.58 14.61 -4.78
C ILE A 50 -0.10 15.63 -3.75
N ARG A 51 -1.03 16.41 -3.19
CA ARG A 51 -0.75 17.33 -2.09
C ARG A 51 -1.14 16.68 -0.77
N SER A 52 -0.30 16.86 0.23
CA SER A 52 -0.60 16.39 1.58
C SER A 52 0.07 17.31 2.61
N ASP A 53 -0.66 17.58 3.68
CA ASP A 53 -0.12 18.32 4.83
C ASP A 53 0.56 17.40 5.84
N TYR A 54 0.33 16.09 5.74
CA TYR A 54 0.86 15.10 6.66
C TYR A 54 1.97 14.25 6.06
N SER A 55 1.73 13.70 4.88
CA SER A 55 2.64 12.76 4.21
C SER A 55 3.81 13.46 3.55
N ILE A 56 4.93 12.75 3.48
CA ILE A 56 6.06 13.16 2.64
C ILE A 56 5.75 12.69 1.22
N VAL A 57 5.54 13.63 0.32
CA VAL A 57 5.23 13.32 -1.08
C VAL A 57 6.52 13.33 -1.89
N LYS A 58 6.82 12.21 -2.51
CA LYS A 58 7.98 12.02 -3.38
C LYS A 58 7.51 12.01 -4.83
N VAL A 59 7.75 13.10 -5.54
CA VAL A 59 7.45 13.20 -6.97
C VAL A 59 8.60 12.58 -7.74
N VAL A 60 8.31 11.58 -8.56
CA VAL A 60 9.33 10.86 -9.34
C VAL A 60 9.18 11.15 -10.82
N ASP A 61 10.32 11.14 -11.52
CA ASP A 61 10.35 11.27 -12.96
C ASP A 61 10.25 9.86 -13.57
N SER A 62 9.07 9.56 -14.12
CA SER A 62 8.81 8.28 -14.75
C SER A 62 9.61 8.01 -16.03
N GLY A 63 10.37 9.02 -16.53
CA GLY A 63 11.29 8.83 -17.64
C GLY A 63 12.51 7.97 -17.30
N PHE A 64 12.88 7.91 -16.01
CA PHE A 64 13.98 7.06 -15.54
C PHE A 64 13.50 5.75 -14.95
N GLN A 65 12.54 5.83 -14.06
CA GLN A 65 12.03 4.66 -13.35
C GLN A 65 10.56 4.90 -13.02
N SER A 66 9.75 3.86 -13.16
CA SER A 66 8.32 3.93 -12.86
C SER A 66 8.07 4.13 -11.35
N VAL A 67 6.91 4.69 -11.01
CA VAL A 67 6.50 4.90 -9.62
C VAL A 67 6.53 3.59 -8.83
N ASP A 68 6.01 2.52 -9.41
CA ASP A 68 5.98 1.20 -8.78
C ASP A 68 7.39 0.68 -8.44
N MET A 69 8.37 0.92 -9.29
CA MET A 69 9.75 0.52 -9.02
C MET A 69 10.38 1.36 -7.89
N TYR A 70 10.06 2.66 -7.81
CA TYR A 70 10.48 3.47 -6.67
C TYR A 70 9.90 2.96 -5.36
N VAL A 71 8.63 2.56 -5.37
CA VAL A 71 7.98 1.96 -4.20
C VAL A 71 8.72 0.69 -3.77
N VAL A 72 8.94 -0.23 -4.70
CA VAL A 72 9.63 -1.49 -4.41
C VAL A 72 11.03 -1.26 -3.86
N ASN A 73 11.82 -0.40 -4.53
CA ASN A 73 13.21 -0.15 -4.16
C ASN A 73 13.37 0.55 -2.81
N ASN A 74 12.36 1.29 -2.37
CA ASN A 74 12.41 2.02 -1.10
C ASN A 74 11.68 1.31 0.04
N THR A 75 11.04 0.18 -0.23
CA THR A 75 10.38 -0.63 0.79
C THR A 75 11.41 -1.37 1.63
N LYS A 76 11.22 -1.36 2.95
CA LYS A 76 12.08 -2.01 3.94
C LYS A 76 11.26 -2.95 4.80
N GLU A 77 11.95 -3.81 5.54
CA GLU A 77 11.33 -4.65 6.56
C GLU A 77 10.50 -3.81 7.53
N ASN A 78 9.31 -4.29 7.89
CA ASN A 78 8.33 -3.65 8.77
C ASN A 78 7.61 -2.43 8.17
N ASP A 79 7.80 -2.13 6.90
CA ASP A 79 6.98 -1.16 6.20
C ASP A 79 5.61 -1.75 5.88
N ILE A 80 4.61 -0.88 5.76
CA ILE A 80 3.29 -1.22 5.23
C ILE A 80 3.17 -0.56 3.86
N VAL A 81 3.01 -1.36 2.81
CA VAL A 81 2.90 -0.86 1.44
C VAL A 81 1.43 -0.91 1.02
N VAL A 82 0.92 0.19 0.50
CA VAL A 82 -0.44 0.30 -0.04
C VAL A 82 -0.35 0.38 -1.56
N THR A 83 -0.85 -0.64 -2.25
CA THR A 83 -0.80 -0.71 -3.71
C THR A 83 -1.93 -1.54 -4.28
N GLN A 84 -2.40 -1.18 -5.47
CA GLN A 84 -3.31 -2.00 -6.27
C GLN A 84 -2.57 -2.97 -7.19
N ASP A 85 -1.27 -2.78 -7.36
CA ASP A 85 -0.45 -3.55 -8.29
C ASP A 85 0.02 -4.85 -7.64
N TYR A 86 -0.42 -5.98 -8.17
CA TYR A 86 -0.03 -7.30 -7.69
C TYR A 86 1.47 -7.56 -7.88
N GLY A 87 2.07 -7.00 -8.93
CA GLY A 87 3.50 -7.10 -9.16
C GLY A 87 4.32 -6.41 -8.08
N VAL A 88 3.90 -5.21 -7.66
CA VAL A 88 4.51 -4.49 -6.54
C VAL A 88 4.38 -5.32 -5.26
N ALA A 89 3.18 -5.85 -4.99
CA ALA A 89 2.95 -6.69 -3.82
C ALA A 89 3.88 -7.91 -3.81
N ALA A 90 4.00 -8.59 -4.93
CA ALA A 90 4.87 -9.76 -5.07
C ALA A 90 6.35 -9.45 -4.81
N LEU A 91 6.79 -8.25 -5.14
CA LEU A 91 8.18 -7.83 -4.93
C LEU A 91 8.45 -7.28 -3.53
N CYS A 92 7.41 -6.76 -2.86
CA CYS A 92 7.54 -6.21 -1.51
C CYS A 92 7.43 -7.28 -0.40
N LEU A 93 6.62 -8.31 -0.60
CA LEU A 93 6.43 -9.37 0.38
C LEU A 93 7.73 -10.06 0.80
N PRO A 94 8.64 -10.43 -0.12
CA PRO A 94 9.91 -11.05 0.26
C PRO A 94 10.82 -10.15 1.10
N LYS A 95 10.59 -8.84 1.10
CA LYS A 95 11.34 -7.88 1.91
C LYS A 95 10.86 -7.83 3.36
N LYS A 96 9.91 -8.68 3.74
CA LYS A 96 9.27 -8.70 5.07
C LYS A 96 8.48 -7.42 5.36
N ALA A 97 7.94 -6.81 4.33
CA ALA A 97 6.95 -5.75 4.44
C ALA A 97 5.54 -6.35 4.45
N GLU A 98 4.61 -5.65 5.06
CA GLU A 98 3.19 -5.96 4.94
C GLU A 98 2.63 -5.20 3.74
N VAL A 99 1.75 -5.83 2.97
CA VAL A 99 1.20 -5.20 1.77
C VAL A 99 -0.33 -5.29 1.79
N ILE A 100 -0.97 -4.17 1.53
CA ILE A 100 -2.43 -4.06 1.56
C ILE A 100 -2.93 -3.30 0.33
N ASN A 101 -4.08 -3.73 -0.17
CA ASN A 101 -4.79 -3.08 -1.26
C ASN A 101 -5.60 -1.88 -0.72
N PRO A 102 -5.80 -0.80 -1.49
CA PRO A 102 -6.66 0.32 -1.06
C PRO A 102 -8.10 -0.06 -0.70
N LYS A 103 -8.59 -1.21 -1.15
CA LYS A 103 -9.89 -1.76 -0.74
C LYS A 103 -9.82 -2.60 0.55
N GLY A 104 -8.64 -2.67 1.17
CA GLY A 104 -8.44 -3.34 2.45
C GLY A 104 -8.06 -4.81 2.40
N TYR A 105 -7.88 -5.39 1.22
CA TYR A 105 -7.42 -6.76 1.11
C TYR A 105 -5.93 -6.86 1.38
N ILE A 106 -5.54 -7.75 2.27
CA ILE A 106 -4.13 -7.97 2.62
C ILE A 106 -3.54 -8.98 1.64
N TYR A 107 -2.41 -8.61 1.03
CA TYR A 107 -1.65 -9.54 0.20
C TYR A 107 -0.75 -10.42 1.08
N THR A 108 -0.71 -11.70 0.78
CA THR A 108 0.10 -12.68 1.51
C THR A 108 0.82 -13.58 0.51
N ASP A 109 1.82 -14.31 0.97
CA ASP A 109 2.49 -15.32 0.16
C ASP A 109 1.52 -16.40 -0.34
N LYS A 110 0.44 -16.63 0.41
CA LYS A 110 -0.57 -17.63 0.04
C LYS A 110 -1.48 -17.19 -1.09
N ASN A 111 -1.79 -15.87 -1.20
CA ASN A 111 -2.75 -15.40 -2.19
C ASN A 111 -2.12 -14.71 -3.39
N ILE A 112 -0.87 -14.25 -3.29
CA ILE A 112 -0.26 -13.44 -4.34
C ILE A 112 -0.09 -14.18 -5.66
N ASP A 113 0.31 -15.44 -5.62
CA ASP A 113 0.52 -16.24 -6.84
C ASP A 113 -0.78 -16.45 -7.60
N ARG A 114 -1.87 -16.73 -6.87
CA ARG A 114 -3.20 -16.86 -7.46
C ARG A 114 -3.66 -15.56 -8.10
N LEU A 115 -3.45 -14.42 -7.43
CA LEU A 115 -3.84 -13.10 -7.95
C LEU A 115 -3.07 -12.73 -9.21
N LEU A 116 -1.78 -13.04 -9.26
CA LEU A 116 -0.94 -12.83 -10.45
C LEU A 116 -1.42 -13.70 -11.62
N GLU A 117 -1.76 -14.95 -11.35
CA GLU A 117 -2.29 -15.87 -12.37
C GLU A 117 -3.63 -15.39 -12.91
N GLU A 118 -4.56 -14.97 -12.06
CA GLU A 118 -5.84 -14.41 -12.48
C GLU A 118 -5.66 -13.18 -13.39
N ARG A 119 -4.73 -12.30 -13.05
CA ARG A 119 -4.39 -11.13 -13.88
C ARG A 119 -3.87 -11.56 -15.25
N HIS A 120 -3.00 -12.56 -15.29
CA HIS A 120 -2.42 -13.07 -16.53
C HIS A 120 -3.49 -13.68 -17.44
N ILE A 121 -4.39 -14.46 -16.88
CA ILE A 121 -5.54 -15.04 -17.61
C ILE A 121 -6.44 -13.93 -18.17
N SER A 122 -6.75 -12.92 -17.36
CA SER A 122 -7.58 -11.79 -17.79
C SER A 122 -6.92 -11.01 -18.93
N GLN A 123 -5.62 -10.83 -18.90
CA GLN A 123 -4.87 -10.19 -20.00
C GLN A 123 -4.95 -11.01 -21.29
N LYS A 124 -4.80 -12.32 -21.21
CA LYS A 124 -4.93 -13.22 -22.38
C LYS A 124 -6.31 -13.15 -22.99
N ILE A 125 -7.36 -13.13 -22.15
CA ILE A 125 -8.75 -13.01 -22.61
C ILE A 125 -8.95 -11.70 -23.38
N ARG A 126 -8.49 -10.58 -22.84
CA ARG A 126 -8.60 -9.27 -23.49
C ARG A 126 -7.80 -9.19 -24.79
N GLN A 127 -6.60 -9.76 -24.83
CA GLN A 127 -5.78 -9.81 -26.04
C GLN A 127 -6.42 -10.64 -27.16
N ALA A 128 -7.19 -11.66 -26.79
CA ALA A 128 -7.93 -12.48 -27.73
C ALA A 128 -9.28 -11.87 -28.16
N GLY A 129 -9.57 -10.63 -27.76
CA GLY A 129 -10.81 -9.92 -28.10
C GLY A 129 -11.98 -10.22 -27.16
N GLY A 130 -11.75 -10.98 -26.09
CA GLY A 130 -12.75 -11.24 -25.06
C GLY A 130 -12.92 -10.09 -24.10
N ARG A 131 -13.96 -10.17 -23.29
CA ARG A 131 -14.26 -9.17 -22.26
C ARG A 131 -14.08 -9.79 -20.87
N THR A 132 -13.51 -8.97 -19.98
CA THR A 132 -13.44 -9.30 -18.56
C THR A 132 -14.34 -8.35 -17.77
N PRO A 133 -14.80 -8.72 -16.57
CA PRO A 133 -15.60 -7.81 -15.74
C PRO A 133 -14.86 -6.51 -15.47
N ASN A 134 -15.57 -5.39 -15.54
CA ASN A 134 -15.01 -4.11 -15.12
C ASN A 134 -14.78 -4.12 -13.61
N PRO A 135 -13.70 -3.42 -13.12
CA PRO A 135 -13.50 -3.25 -11.69
C PRO A 135 -14.73 -2.60 -11.06
N LYS A 136 -15.18 -3.15 -9.94
CA LYS A 136 -16.28 -2.57 -9.18
C LYS A 136 -15.85 -1.24 -8.57
N LYS A 137 -16.76 -0.28 -8.52
CA LYS A 137 -16.53 0.98 -7.82
C LYS A 137 -16.26 0.72 -6.33
N ARG A 138 -15.42 1.56 -5.73
CA ARG A 138 -15.14 1.51 -4.30
C ARG A 138 -16.42 1.66 -3.50
N SER A 139 -16.65 0.75 -2.58
CA SER A 139 -17.83 0.74 -1.70
C SER A 139 -17.46 1.19 -0.30
N LYS A 140 -18.51 1.47 0.51
CA LYS A 140 -18.33 1.72 1.94
C LYS A 140 -17.74 0.53 2.67
N GLU A 141 -18.07 -0.67 2.24
CA GLU A 141 -17.49 -1.91 2.78
C GLU A 141 -15.99 -2.02 2.54
N ASP A 142 -15.53 -1.58 1.37
CA ASP A 142 -14.11 -1.51 1.04
C ASP A 142 -13.38 -0.56 1.99
N GLU A 143 -13.97 0.58 2.27
CA GLU A 143 -13.43 1.57 3.19
C GLU A 143 -13.31 1.02 4.60
N GLU A 144 -14.37 0.40 5.10
CA GLU A 144 -14.40 -0.21 6.43
C GLU A 144 -13.37 -1.34 6.55
N ARG A 145 -13.21 -2.14 5.50
CA ARG A 145 -12.20 -3.21 5.44
C ARG A 145 -10.80 -2.63 5.50
N LEU A 146 -10.54 -1.54 4.76
CA LEU A 146 -9.25 -0.87 4.78
C LEU A 146 -8.91 -0.39 6.19
N ILE A 147 -9.83 0.31 6.84
CA ILE A 147 -9.64 0.81 8.20
C ILE A 147 -9.33 -0.33 9.17
N LYS A 148 -10.14 -1.38 9.15
CA LYS A 148 -9.97 -2.54 10.02
C LYS A 148 -8.63 -3.23 9.79
N ASN A 149 -8.32 -3.54 8.55
CA ASN A 149 -7.14 -4.33 8.22
C ASN A 149 -5.84 -3.51 8.33
N LEU A 150 -5.87 -2.22 8.00
CA LEU A 150 -4.71 -1.36 8.22
C LEU A 150 -4.36 -1.26 9.72
N LYS A 151 -5.37 -1.06 10.57
CA LYS A 151 -5.18 -1.05 12.03
C LYS A 151 -4.64 -2.40 12.54
N LYS A 152 -5.11 -3.49 11.97
CA LYS A 152 -4.63 -4.84 12.31
C LYS A 152 -3.14 -5.01 11.97
N LEU A 153 -2.71 -4.54 10.80
CA LEU A 153 -1.30 -4.60 10.40
C LEU A 153 -0.42 -3.73 11.29
N ILE A 154 -0.88 -2.53 11.63
CA ILE A 154 -0.16 -1.63 12.54
C ILE A 154 0.02 -2.31 13.90
N PHE A 155 -1.05 -2.87 14.45
CA PHE A 155 -1.01 -3.57 15.72
C PHE A 155 -0.04 -4.75 15.70
N LYS A 156 -0.08 -5.55 14.63
CA LYS A 156 0.84 -6.69 14.43
C LYS A 156 2.30 -6.25 14.45
N LEU A 157 2.63 -5.15 13.77
CA LEU A 157 4.00 -4.64 13.66
C LEU A 157 4.47 -3.93 14.94
N GLU A 158 3.55 -3.42 15.74
CA GLU A 158 3.88 -2.82 17.04
C GLU A 158 4.17 -3.84 18.13
N MET A 159 3.76 -5.09 17.95
CA MET A 159 4.01 -6.15 18.93
C MET A 159 5.49 -6.55 18.93
N PRO A 160 6.11 -6.70 20.12
CA PRO A 160 7.47 -7.20 20.21
C PRO A 160 7.56 -8.63 19.67
N LYS A 161 8.58 -8.85 18.87
CA LYS A 161 8.89 -10.19 18.34
C LYS A 161 9.53 -11.06 19.41
#